data_e27ec0b9080c027201d1bafdbebeb8fd
#
_entry.id   e27ec0b9080c027201d1bafdbebeb8fd
#
_cell.length_a   1.000
_cell.length_b   1.000
_cell.length_c   1.000
_cell.angle_alpha   90.00
_cell.angle_beta   90.00
_cell.angle_gamma   90.00
#
_symmetry.space_group_name_H-M   'P 1'
#
loop_
_entity.id
_entity.type
_entity.pdbx_description
1 polymer ?
#
loop_
_entity_poly.entity_id
_entity_poly.type
_entity_poly.pdbx_seq_one_letter_code
_entity_poly.pdbx_strand_id
1 'polypeptide(L)'
;MQINELIDTKPIEFFEKPLILDKLARKIILSHFNRIKEGEITVIENSAHITFGETTANFPVKATIEVQNPRMYLDIVAKGLNGSADAFIKGWWTCDNLTNLVRIFTRNRDAANQFESGIANLAIWIMKLSHSCRRNNLKESLRNIHAHYDLGNDFFSTFLDDTRMYSCAIFNKPESSLHEASITKIDRICK
;
A
#
# COMPACT_ATOMS: atom_id res chain seq x y z
N MET A 1 15.53 5.27 -24.36
CA MET A 1 16.38 4.47 -23.46
C MET A 1 15.45 3.53 -22.70
N GLN A 2 15.51 2.23 -23.00
CA GLN A 2 14.53 1.24 -22.54
C GLN A 2 14.83 0.89 -21.07
N ILE A 3 13.82 1.02 -20.21
CA ILE A 3 13.87 0.76 -18.76
C ILE A 3 13.96 -0.76 -18.44
N ASN A 4 14.07 -1.63 -19.45
CA ASN A 4 14.00 -3.08 -19.28
C ASN A 4 15.31 -3.79 -18.88
N GLU A 5 16.40 -3.09 -18.63
CA GLU A 5 17.71 -3.74 -18.35
C GLU A 5 18.18 -3.71 -16.90
N LEU A 6 17.36 -3.25 -15.95
CA LEU A 6 17.79 -3.13 -14.54
C LEU A 6 17.05 -4.05 -13.54
N ILE A 7 16.25 -5.00 -14.04
CA ILE A 7 15.67 -6.02 -13.14
C ILE A 7 16.34 -7.35 -13.46
N ASP A 8 17.49 -7.59 -12.83
CA ASP A 8 18.06 -8.93 -12.71
C ASP A 8 17.11 -9.77 -11.84
N THR A 9 16.07 -10.31 -12.47
CA THR A 9 15.12 -11.20 -11.84
C THR A 9 15.75 -12.57 -11.68
N LYS A 10 16.56 -12.77 -10.65
CA LYS A 10 16.79 -14.12 -10.13
C LYS A 10 15.41 -14.71 -9.80
N PRO A 11 15.11 -15.94 -10.27
CA PRO A 11 13.88 -16.60 -9.88
C PRO A 11 13.87 -16.74 -8.37
N ILE A 12 12.90 -16.09 -7.71
CA ILE A 12 12.70 -16.20 -6.28
C ILE A 12 12.06 -17.57 -6.07
N GLU A 13 12.90 -18.60 -5.79
CA GLU A 13 12.43 -19.87 -5.26
C GLU A 13 11.93 -19.65 -3.84
N PHE A 14 10.63 -19.44 -3.66
CA PHE A 14 10.02 -19.26 -2.35
C PHE A 14 8.71 -20.03 -2.20
N PHE A 15 8.81 -21.34 -2.05
CA PHE A 15 7.79 -22.09 -1.32
C PHE A 15 8.37 -22.64 0.00
N GLU A 16 8.66 -21.76 0.95
CA GLU A 16 8.80 -22.21 2.33
C GLU A 16 7.43 -22.68 2.82
N LYS A 17 7.40 -23.87 3.46
CA LYS A 17 6.16 -24.38 4.07
C LYS A 17 5.66 -23.35 5.08
N PRO A 18 4.37 -22.93 5.00
CA PRO A 18 3.84 -21.92 5.90
C PRO A 18 3.93 -22.40 7.36
N LEU A 19 4.49 -21.55 8.21
CA LEU A 19 4.51 -21.78 9.65
C LEU A 19 3.08 -21.70 10.23
N ILE A 20 2.87 -22.23 11.43
CA ILE A 20 1.56 -22.17 12.10
C ILE A 20 1.07 -20.72 12.24
N LEU A 21 1.99 -19.78 12.51
CA LEU A 21 1.70 -18.35 12.61
C LEU A 21 1.24 -17.74 11.28
N ASP A 22 1.83 -18.16 10.15
CA ASP A 22 1.40 -17.68 8.82
C ASP A 22 -0.02 -18.13 8.51
N LYS A 23 -0.39 -19.36 8.89
CA LYS A 23 -1.76 -19.87 8.70
C LYS A 23 -2.78 -19.10 9.54
N LEU A 24 -2.42 -18.75 10.78
CA LEU A 24 -3.28 -17.95 11.65
C LEU A 24 -3.42 -16.52 11.10
N ALA A 25 -2.32 -15.90 10.72
CA ALA A 25 -2.30 -14.57 10.11
C ALA A 25 -3.14 -14.55 8.82
N ARG A 26 -2.99 -15.55 7.95
CA ARG A 26 -3.82 -15.73 6.76
C ARG A 26 -5.31 -15.74 7.09
N LYS A 27 -5.72 -16.56 8.08
CA LYS A 27 -7.15 -16.64 8.50
C LYS A 27 -7.67 -15.27 8.94
N ILE A 28 -6.87 -14.50 9.66
CA ILE A 28 -7.20 -13.14 10.10
C ILE A 28 -7.40 -12.22 8.90
N ILE A 29 -6.42 -12.14 7.98
CA ILE A 29 -6.48 -11.26 6.83
C ILE A 29 -7.67 -11.60 5.93
N LEU A 30 -7.86 -12.88 5.58
CA LEU A 30 -8.99 -13.29 4.75
C LEU A 30 -10.35 -13.04 5.44
N SER A 31 -10.42 -13.13 6.77
CA SER A 31 -11.64 -12.78 7.51
C SER A 31 -11.99 -11.29 7.40
N HIS A 32 -10.99 -10.41 7.26
CA HIS A 32 -11.21 -8.99 7.01
C HIS A 32 -11.67 -8.74 5.57
N PHE A 33 -11.13 -9.47 4.60
CA PHE A 33 -11.56 -9.36 3.20
C PHE A 33 -13.04 -9.75 3.01
N ASN A 34 -13.59 -10.67 3.82
CA ASN A 34 -15.03 -10.99 3.83
C ASN A 34 -15.94 -9.78 4.15
N ARG A 35 -15.39 -8.68 4.64
CA ARG A 35 -16.14 -7.45 4.96
C ARG A 35 -16.17 -6.45 3.81
N ILE A 36 -15.48 -6.73 2.71
CA ILE A 36 -15.52 -5.92 1.50
C ILE A 36 -16.91 -6.03 0.90
N LYS A 37 -17.58 -4.89 0.70
CA LYS A 37 -18.95 -4.81 0.18
C LYS A 37 -19.00 -4.30 -1.24
N GLU A 38 -18.14 -3.35 -1.58
CA GLU A 38 -18.10 -2.72 -2.91
C GLU A 38 -16.72 -2.95 -3.57
N GLY A 39 -16.75 -3.46 -4.80
CA GLY A 39 -15.55 -3.90 -5.51
C GLY A 39 -15.21 -5.36 -5.20
N GLU A 40 -14.42 -5.96 -6.07
CA GLU A 40 -14.10 -7.39 -6.02
C GLU A 40 -12.58 -7.57 -5.90
N ILE A 41 -12.15 -8.36 -4.90
CA ILE A 41 -10.75 -8.78 -4.76
C ILE A 41 -10.68 -10.30 -4.91
N THR A 42 -9.89 -10.77 -5.86
CA THR A 42 -9.53 -12.18 -5.99
C THR A 42 -8.15 -12.41 -5.43
N VAL A 43 -8.01 -13.34 -4.50
CA VAL A 43 -6.73 -13.79 -3.96
C VAL A 43 -6.40 -15.14 -4.56
N ILE A 44 -5.23 -15.24 -5.21
CA ILE A 44 -4.70 -16.47 -5.81
C ILE A 44 -3.58 -16.99 -4.93
N GLU A 45 -3.71 -18.24 -4.48
CA GLU A 45 -2.70 -18.95 -3.69
C GLU A 45 -2.58 -20.40 -4.19
N ASN A 46 -1.40 -20.82 -4.61
CA ASN A 46 -1.16 -22.21 -5.04
C ASN A 46 -2.29 -22.76 -5.95
N SER A 47 -2.70 -22.00 -6.94
CA SER A 47 -3.80 -22.32 -7.86
C SER A 47 -5.22 -22.28 -7.24
N ALA A 48 -5.37 -21.98 -5.96
CA ALA A 48 -6.65 -21.71 -5.36
C ALA A 48 -7.05 -20.25 -5.56
N HIS A 49 -8.31 -20.02 -5.94
CA HIS A 49 -8.87 -18.69 -6.16
C HIS A 49 -9.93 -18.43 -5.09
N ILE A 50 -9.79 -17.36 -4.35
CA ILE A 50 -10.75 -16.95 -3.33
C ILE A 50 -11.18 -15.51 -3.64
N THR A 51 -12.48 -15.30 -3.86
CA THR A 51 -13.03 -14.00 -4.23
C THR A 51 -13.80 -13.39 -3.05
N PHE A 52 -13.64 -12.09 -2.85
CA PHE A 52 -14.22 -11.28 -1.80
C PHE A 52 -14.89 -10.04 -2.37
N GLY A 53 -16.04 -9.67 -1.81
CA GLY A 53 -16.82 -8.54 -2.26
C GLY A 53 -17.51 -8.80 -3.60
N GLU A 54 -18.17 -7.79 -4.12
CA GLU A 54 -18.85 -7.84 -5.40
C GLU A 54 -18.81 -6.49 -6.10
N THR A 55 -18.80 -6.50 -7.41
CA THR A 55 -18.88 -5.27 -8.19
C THR A 55 -20.31 -4.76 -8.23
N THR A 56 -20.47 -3.45 -8.18
CA THR A 56 -21.78 -2.79 -8.35
C THR A 56 -21.77 -1.94 -9.61
N ALA A 57 -22.95 -1.55 -10.11
CA ALA A 57 -23.05 -0.67 -11.28
C ALA A 57 -22.30 0.67 -11.06
N ASN A 58 -22.26 1.16 -9.83
CA ASN A 58 -21.59 2.41 -9.46
C ASN A 58 -20.10 2.22 -9.15
N PHE A 59 -19.66 0.99 -8.91
CA PHE A 59 -18.26 0.68 -8.59
C PHE A 59 -17.84 -0.68 -9.17
N PRO A 60 -17.64 -0.76 -10.51
CA PRO A 60 -17.27 -1.98 -11.20
C PRO A 60 -15.74 -2.25 -11.13
N VAL A 61 -15.15 -2.09 -9.94
CA VAL A 61 -13.71 -2.17 -9.75
C VAL A 61 -13.32 -3.54 -9.24
N LYS A 62 -12.30 -4.15 -9.90
CA LYS A 62 -11.72 -5.45 -9.56
C LYS A 62 -10.21 -5.34 -9.40
N ALA A 63 -9.67 -6.20 -8.56
CA ALA A 63 -8.24 -6.40 -8.41
C ALA A 63 -7.91 -7.85 -8.07
N THR A 64 -6.78 -8.35 -8.54
CA THR A 64 -6.29 -9.70 -8.26
C THR A 64 -4.98 -9.62 -7.49
N ILE A 65 -4.93 -10.28 -6.36
CA ILE A 65 -3.72 -10.43 -5.54
C ILE A 65 -3.19 -11.85 -5.73
N GLU A 66 -1.95 -11.98 -6.13
CA GLU A 66 -1.28 -13.26 -6.24
C GLU A 66 -0.24 -13.39 -5.13
N VAL A 67 -0.41 -14.42 -4.28
CA VAL A 67 0.45 -14.65 -3.11
C VAL A 67 1.61 -15.54 -3.52
N GLN A 68 2.83 -14.99 -3.47
CA GLN A 68 4.07 -15.69 -3.76
C GLN A 68 4.69 -16.30 -2.50
N ASN A 69 4.55 -15.63 -1.35
CA ASN A 69 5.05 -16.12 -0.06
C ASN A 69 4.03 -15.88 1.06
N PRO A 70 3.57 -16.93 1.76
CA PRO A 70 2.55 -16.83 2.81
C PRO A 70 3.01 -15.99 4.03
N ARG A 71 4.30 -15.72 4.20
CA ARG A 71 4.81 -14.82 5.25
C ARG A 71 4.28 -13.38 5.12
N MET A 72 3.80 -12.97 3.93
CA MET A 72 3.15 -11.68 3.75
C MET A 72 2.02 -11.45 4.76
N TYR A 73 1.23 -12.49 5.06
CA TYR A 73 0.13 -12.38 6.01
C TYR A 73 0.58 -12.01 7.41
N LEU A 74 1.69 -12.61 7.86
CA LEU A 74 2.27 -12.30 9.17
C LEU A 74 2.83 -10.88 9.22
N ASP A 75 3.51 -10.43 8.17
CA ASP A 75 4.01 -9.06 8.08
C ASP A 75 2.85 -8.04 8.08
N ILE A 76 1.75 -8.33 7.38
CA ILE A 76 0.55 -7.47 7.38
C ILE A 76 -0.07 -7.42 8.79
N VAL A 77 -0.24 -8.56 9.46
CA VAL A 77 -0.80 -8.59 10.83
C VAL A 77 0.09 -7.87 11.83
N ALA A 78 1.41 -8.00 11.68
CA ALA A 78 2.38 -7.39 12.60
C ALA A 78 2.56 -5.88 12.41
N LYS A 79 2.54 -5.39 11.16
CA LYS A 79 2.94 -4.02 10.79
C LYS A 79 1.84 -3.25 10.05
N GLY A 80 0.65 -3.85 9.82
CA GLY A 80 -0.45 -3.24 9.09
C GLY A 80 -0.09 -2.91 7.64
N LEU A 81 -0.47 -1.72 7.17
CA LEU A 81 -0.20 -1.27 5.80
C LEU A 81 1.30 -1.22 5.47
N ASN A 82 2.15 -0.87 6.44
CA ASN A 82 3.60 -0.89 6.23
C ASN A 82 4.11 -2.32 5.96
N GLY A 83 3.57 -3.32 6.67
CA GLY A 83 3.89 -4.72 6.42
C GLY A 83 3.44 -5.20 5.05
N SER A 84 2.28 -4.71 4.57
CA SER A 84 1.80 -4.98 3.22
C SER A 84 2.74 -4.40 2.17
N ALA A 85 3.17 -3.14 2.34
CA ALA A 85 4.11 -2.48 1.43
C ALA A 85 5.49 -3.17 1.43
N ASP A 86 6.03 -3.50 2.62
CA ASP A 86 7.29 -4.24 2.75
C ASP A 86 7.23 -5.59 2.03
N ALA A 87 6.11 -6.32 2.19
CA ALA A 87 5.90 -7.62 1.56
C ALA A 87 5.78 -7.49 0.02
N PHE A 88 5.13 -6.42 -0.47
CA PHE A 88 5.05 -6.12 -1.90
C PHE A 88 6.44 -5.84 -2.50
N ILE A 89 7.23 -4.98 -1.85
CA ILE A 89 8.59 -4.64 -2.27
C ILE A 89 9.50 -5.90 -2.30
N LYS A 90 9.30 -6.83 -1.35
CA LYS A 90 9.99 -8.12 -1.31
C LYS A 90 9.50 -9.12 -2.38
N GLY A 91 8.45 -8.80 -3.13
CA GLY A 91 7.84 -9.70 -4.11
C GLY A 91 7.07 -10.87 -3.47
N TRP A 92 6.66 -10.78 -2.20
CA TRP A 92 5.89 -11.83 -1.53
C TRP A 92 4.43 -11.89 -1.99
N TRP A 93 3.95 -10.82 -2.59
CA TRP A 93 2.70 -10.77 -3.31
C TRP A 93 2.77 -9.78 -4.46
N THR A 94 1.93 -10.00 -5.46
CA THR A 94 1.77 -9.12 -6.61
C THR A 94 0.30 -8.76 -6.81
N CYS A 95 0.03 -7.76 -7.62
CA CYS A 95 -1.32 -7.33 -7.95
C CYS A 95 -1.40 -6.92 -9.42
N ASP A 96 -2.46 -7.33 -10.10
CA ASP A 96 -2.73 -6.96 -11.49
C ASP A 96 -2.95 -5.45 -11.66
N ASN A 97 -3.61 -4.82 -10.67
CA ASN A 97 -3.88 -3.39 -10.66
C ASN A 97 -3.88 -2.83 -9.24
N LEU A 98 -2.72 -2.35 -8.80
CA LEU A 98 -2.54 -1.80 -7.45
C LEU A 98 -3.43 -0.58 -7.18
N THR A 99 -3.68 0.26 -8.20
CA THR A 99 -4.59 1.41 -8.08
C THR A 99 -6.02 0.96 -7.77
N ASN A 100 -6.51 -0.06 -8.46
CA ASN A 100 -7.83 -0.61 -8.19
C ASN A 100 -7.92 -1.22 -6.79
N LEU A 101 -6.87 -1.93 -6.36
CA LEU A 101 -6.79 -2.50 -5.02
C LEU A 101 -6.91 -1.41 -3.95
N VAL A 102 -6.16 -0.31 -4.09
CA VAL A 102 -6.21 0.84 -3.18
C VAL A 102 -7.61 1.49 -3.21
N ARG A 103 -8.22 1.65 -4.40
CA ARG A 103 -9.59 2.19 -4.53
C ARG A 103 -10.61 1.33 -3.79
N ILE A 104 -10.53 -0.01 -3.90
CA ILE A 104 -11.43 -0.93 -3.18
C ILE A 104 -11.26 -0.76 -1.67
N PHE A 105 -10.04 -0.73 -1.14
CA PHE A 105 -9.81 -0.50 0.30
C PHE A 105 -10.28 0.88 0.75
N THR A 106 -10.07 1.91 -0.06
CA THR A 106 -10.53 3.27 0.25
C THR A 106 -12.06 3.34 0.31
N ARG A 107 -12.75 2.63 -0.58
CA ARG A 107 -14.21 2.55 -0.59
C ARG A 107 -14.78 1.78 0.61
N ASN A 108 -14.04 0.78 1.08
CA ASN A 108 -14.39 -0.07 2.22
C ASN A 108 -13.56 0.30 3.48
N ARG A 109 -13.43 1.59 3.82
CA ARG A 109 -12.57 2.06 4.92
C ARG A 109 -12.86 1.39 6.25
N ASP A 110 -14.12 1.06 6.54
CA ASP A 110 -14.49 0.38 7.78
C ASP A 110 -13.90 -1.03 7.86
N ALA A 111 -13.78 -1.73 6.71
CA ALA A 111 -13.08 -2.99 6.64
C ALA A 111 -11.56 -2.79 6.78
N ALA A 112 -11.00 -1.72 6.22
CA ALA A 112 -9.58 -1.39 6.29
C ALA A 112 -9.14 -0.93 7.69
N ASN A 113 -9.90 -0.05 8.36
CA ASN A 113 -9.57 0.49 9.69
C ASN A 113 -9.55 -0.60 10.77
N GLN A 114 -10.25 -1.70 10.59
CA GLN A 114 -10.25 -2.82 11.53
C GLN A 114 -8.96 -3.66 11.45
N PHE A 115 -8.14 -3.51 10.39
CA PHE A 115 -6.76 -4.01 10.42
C PHE A 115 -5.93 -3.36 11.53
N GLU A 116 -6.32 -2.14 11.96
CA GLU A 116 -5.65 -1.42 13.04
C GLU A 116 -6.18 -1.77 14.44
N SER A 117 -7.38 -2.37 14.58
CA SER A 117 -8.07 -2.49 15.86
C SER A 117 -8.18 -3.90 16.47
N GLY A 118 -7.78 -4.96 15.77
CA GLY A 118 -7.91 -6.34 16.24
C GLY A 118 -6.70 -6.86 17.03
N ILE A 119 -6.12 -7.96 16.60
CA ILE A 119 -4.88 -8.55 17.15
C ILE A 119 -3.69 -7.58 17.07
N ALA A 120 -3.77 -6.58 16.17
CA ALA A 120 -2.91 -5.42 16.16
C ALA A 120 -2.77 -4.78 17.56
N ASN A 121 -3.78 -4.80 18.42
CA ASN A 121 -3.62 -4.25 19.78
C ASN A 121 -2.60 -5.00 20.63
N LEU A 122 -2.46 -6.32 20.49
CA LEU A 122 -1.40 -7.07 21.18
C LEU A 122 -0.04 -6.86 20.51
N ALA A 123 0.01 -6.85 19.17
CA ALA A 123 1.23 -6.53 18.42
C ALA A 123 1.61 -5.06 18.60
N ILE A 124 0.66 -4.12 18.62
CA ILE A 124 0.86 -2.70 18.92
C ILE A 124 1.33 -2.53 20.36
N TRP A 125 0.86 -3.33 21.32
CA TRP A 125 1.35 -3.27 22.70
C TRP A 125 2.82 -3.68 22.77
N ILE A 126 3.21 -4.77 22.11
CA ILE A 126 4.61 -5.20 21.98
C ILE A 126 5.44 -4.16 21.20
N MET A 127 4.90 -3.60 20.12
CA MET A 127 5.55 -2.53 19.36
C MET A 127 5.62 -1.22 20.15
N LYS A 128 4.60 -0.85 20.91
CA LYS A 128 4.64 0.32 21.83
C LYS A 128 5.71 0.16 22.90
N LEU A 129 5.95 -1.06 23.41
CA LEU A 129 7.10 -1.32 24.27
C LEU A 129 8.43 -1.05 23.55
N SER A 130 8.56 -1.49 22.30
CA SER A 130 9.77 -1.24 21.49
C SER A 130 9.87 0.23 21.03
N HIS A 131 8.74 0.89 20.71
CA HIS A 131 8.70 2.32 20.41
C HIS A 131 8.91 3.22 21.64
N SER A 132 8.52 2.78 22.83
CA SER A 132 8.82 3.49 24.08
C SER A 132 10.33 3.60 24.32
N CYS A 133 11.13 2.70 23.75
CA CYS A 133 12.58 2.77 23.76
C CYS A 133 13.15 3.74 22.69
N ARG A 134 12.35 4.16 21.71
CA ARG A 134 12.70 5.17 20.69
C ARG A 134 12.06 6.51 21.08
N ARG A 135 12.69 7.22 22.04
CA ARG A 135 12.28 8.59 22.36
C ARG A 135 12.43 9.48 21.14
N ASN A 136 11.38 10.24 20.80
CA ASN A 136 11.43 11.33 19.83
C ASN A 136 12.40 12.42 20.36
N ASN A 137 13.68 12.27 20.03
CA ASN A 137 14.68 13.29 20.26
C ASN A 137 14.72 14.23 19.05
N LEU A 138 15.04 15.50 19.26
CA LEU A 138 15.24 16.50 18.20
C LEU A 138 16.15 15.97 17.06
N LYS A 139 17.19 15.18 17.39
CA LYS A 139 18.07 14.52 16.45
C LYS A 139 17.35 13.50 15.53
N GLU A 140 16.37 12.75 16.05
CA GLU A 140 15.62 11.80 15.23
C GLU A 140 14.55 12.49 14.39
N SER A 141 13.95 13.57 14.87
CA SER A 141 13.08 14.43 14.06
C SER A 141 13.84 15.06 12.89
N LEU A 142 15.04 15.58 13.10
CA LEU A 142 15.90 16.09 12.01
C LEU A 142 16.28 14.97 11.03
N ARG A 143 16.67 13.79 11.52
CA ARG A 143 17.00 12.65 10.68
C ARG A 143 15.80 12.17 9.85
N ASN A 144 14.59 12.17 10.42
CA ASN A 144 13.36 11.81 9.70
C ASN A 144 12.99 12.86 8.65
N ILE A 145 13.18 14.15 8.96
CA ILE A 145 13.01 15.24 7.98
C ILE A 145 14.03 15.09 6.85
N HIS A 146 15.31 14.88 7.17
CA HIS A 146 16.35 14.62 6.17
C HIS A 146 16.00 13.39 5.32
N ALA A 147 15.67 12.26 5.93
CA ALA A 147 15.28 11.05 5.19
C ALA A 147 14.05 11.25 4.28
N HIS A 148 13.13 12.15 4.64
CA HIS A 148 11.96 12.47 3.82
C HIS A 148 12.29 13.41 2.65
N TYR A 149 13.20 14.36 2.85
CA TYR A 149 13.55 15.35 1.83
C TYR A 149 14.84 15.00 1.03
N ASP A 150 15.68 14.09 1.54
CA ASP A 150 16.89 13.62 0.86
C ASP A 150 16.64 12.61 -0.27
N LEU A 151 15.36 12.30 -0.58
CA LEU A 151 14.97 11.44 -1.70
C LEU A 151 15.39 12.01 -3.08
N GLY A 152 15.77 13.29 -3.10
CA GLY A 152 16.27 13.97 -4.29
C GLY A 152 15.20 14.31 -5.32
N ASN A 153 15.56 15.21 -6.23
CA ASN A 153 14.65 15.69 -7.27
C ASN A 153 14.23 14.58 -8.24
N ASP A 154 15.08 13.60 -8.48
CA ASP A 154 14.81 12.49 -9.40
C ASP A 154 13.65 11.65 -8.91
N PHE A 155 13.58 11.38 -7.60
CA PHE A 155 12.43 10.68 -7.01
C PHE A 155 11.13 11.48 -7.18
N PHE A 156 11.13 12.77 -6.84
CA PHE A 156 9.94 13.61 -6.97
C PHE A 156 9.50 13.79 -8.43
N SER A 157 10.42 13.79 -9.38
CA SER A 157 10.12 13.86 -10.82
C SER A 157 9.44 12.59 -11.35
N THR A 158 9.41 11.50 -10.61
CA THR A 158 8.69 10.28 -11.03
C THR A 158 7.16 10.41 -10.96
N PHE A 159 6.64 11.33 -10.13
CA PHE A 159 5.20 11.48 -9.90
C PHE A 159 4.70 12.93 -9.83
N LEU A 160 5.59 13.91 -9.71
CA LEU A 160 5.23 15.32 -9.80
C LEU A 160 5.41 15.83 -11.24
N ASP A 161 4.70 16.91 -11.57
CA ASP A 161 4.92 17.67 -12.79
C ASP A 161 6.16 18.57 -12.71
N ASP A 162 6.52 19.26 -13.79
CA ASP A 162 7.72 20.11 -13.88
C ASP A 162 7.76 21.24 -12.84
N THR A 163 6.61 21.66 -12.30
CA THR A 163 6.54 22.65 -11.21
C THR A 163 7.02 22.10 -9.89
N ARG A 164 7.10 20.77 -9.75
CA ARG A 164 7.42 20.04 -8.51
C ARG A 164 6.58 20.46 -7.30
N MET A 165 5.35 20.92 -7.54
CA MET A 165 4.42 21.31 -6.50
C MET A 165 3.97 20.10 -5.70
N TYR A 166 4.52 19.88 -4.51
CA TYR A 166 4.20 18.74 -3.63
C TYR A 166 2.96 19.04 -2.77
N SER A 167 1.85 19.32 -3.43
CA SER A 167 0.55 19.54 -2.81
C SER A 167 -0.55 19.39 -3.88
N CYS A 168 -1.81 19.12 -3.45
CA CYS A 168 -2.87 18.88 -4.43
C CYS A 168 -3.03 20.07 -5.38
N ALA A 169 -3.24 19.77 -6.67
CA ALA A 169 -3.50 20.73 -7.71
C ALA A 169 -5.00 21.09 -7.79
N ILE A 170 -5.36 22.15 -8.54
CA ILE A 170 -6.74 22.55 -8.79
C ILE A 170 -7.09 22.21 -10.23
N PHE A 171 -7.87 21.16 -10.41
CA PHE A 171 -8.37 20.74 -11.72
C PHE A 171 -9.64 21.51 -12.07
N ASN A 172 -9.56 22.41 -13.07
CA ASN A 172 -10.72 23.13 -13.57
C ASN A 172 -11.62 22.23 -14.44
N LYS A 173 -11.04 21.21 -15.06
CA LYS A 173 -11.73 20.21 -15.89
C LYS A 173 -11.16 18.83 -15.57
N PRO A 174 -11.96 17.75 -15.68
CA PRO A 174 -11.49 16.38 -15.44
C PRO A 174 -10.31 15.96 -16.34
N GLU A 175 -10.22 16.54 -17.53
CA GLU A 175 -9.22 16.23 -18.55
C GLU A 175 -7.95 17.07 -18.42
N SER A 176 -7.90 18.03 -17.49
CA SER A 176 -6.71 18.88 -17.27
C SER A 176 -5.53 18.01 -16.88
N SER A 177 -4.37 18.31 -17.44
CA SER A 177 -3.11 17.70 -17.03
C SER A 177 -2.72 18.14 -15.59
N LEU A 178 -1.86 17.36 -14.93
CA LEU A 178 -1.34 17.73 -13.62
C LEU A 178 -0.61 19.07 -13.65
N HIS A 179 0.13 19.35 -14.72
CA HIS A 179 0.84 20.62 -14.92
C HIS A 179 -0.13 21.81 -14.99
N GLU A 180 -1.17 21.74 -15.84
CA GLU A 180 -2.19 22.78 -15.94
C GLU A 180 -2.91 23.03 -14.62
N ALA A 181 -3.22 21.97 -13.89
CA ALA A 181 -3.87 22.04 -12.60
C ALA A 181 -2.94 22.64 -11.51
N SER A 182 -1.64 22.37 -11.57
CA SER A 182 -0.61 22.95 -10.71
C SER A 182 -0.46 24.45 -10.98
N ILE A 183 -0.37 24.85 -12.25
CA ILE A 183 -0.33 26.27 -12.66
C ILE A 183 -1.60 27.02 -12.21
N THR A 184 -2.78 26.42 -12.41
CA THR A 184 -4.05 26.98 -11.95
C THR A 184 -4.04 27.28 -10.44
N LYS A 185 -3.47 26.37 -9.66
CA LYS A 185 -3.33 26.57 -8.21
C LYS A 185 -2.39 27.72 -7.88
N ILE A 186 -1.21 27.76 -8.50
CA ILE A 186 -0.21 28.83 -8.31
C ILE A 186 -0.82 30.19 -8.65
N ASP A 187 -1.47 30.29 -9.80
CA ASP A 187 -2.18 31.48 -10.25
C ASP A 187 -3.22 31.98 -9.22
N ARG A 188 -3.95 31.05 -8.61
CA ARG A 188 -4.97 31.38 -7.59
C ARG A 188 -4.36 31.89 -6.29
N ILE A 189 -3.14 31.46 -5.95
CA ILE A 189 -2.42 31.92 -4.75
C ILE A 189 -1.80 33.30 -4.98
N CYS A 190 -1.38 33.59 -6.24
CA CYS A 190 -0.74 34.86 -6.60
C CYS A 190 -1.70 36.00 -6.87
N LYS A 191 -3.00 35.74 -6.99
CA LYS A 191 -4.10 36.75 -7.15
C LYS A 191 -4.69 37.12 -5.80
#